data_c3c123979783632e3c23303034d20659
#
_entry.id   c3c123979783632e3c23303034d20659
#
_cell.length_a   1.000
_cell.length_b   1.000
_cell.length_c   1.000
_cell.angle_alpha   90.00
_cell.angle_beta   90.00
_cell.angle_gamma   90.00
#
_symmetry.space_group_name_H-M   'P 1'
#
loop_
_entity.id
_entity.type
_entity.pdbx_description
1 polymer ?
#
loop_
_entity_poly.entity_id
_entity_poly.type
_entity_poly.pdbx_seq_one_letter_code
_entity_poly.pdbx_strand_id
1 'polypeptide(L)'
;MINFDWTTFTRKIAIKAKLSDIYNAWTKASQIEKWFLSKAVFIDTNETPISKDKPIEKGFTYEWDWYLYDTTEKGKITDTNGKDFIQFTFAGECLVDIKLSIQDDYVIVELTQKNIPTDDNSKQGIRLGCDSGWSFFLVNLKSVYEGGLDLRNKDISVKGMVNS
;
A
#
# COMPACT_ATOMS: atom_id res chain seq x y z
N MET A 1 1.96 -27.93 18.60
CA MET A 1 1.09 -26.72 18.48
C MET A 1 1.83 -25.69 17.64
N ILE A 2 1.24 -25.25 16.55
CA ILE A 2 1.81 -24.17 15.74
C ILE A 2 1.41 -22.86 16.40
N ASN A 3 2.39 -22.10 16.89
CA ASN A 3 2.13 -20.78 17.42
C ASN A 3 1.82 -19.81 16.26
N PHE A 4 0.79 -18.98 16.43
CA PHE A 4 0.45 -17.94 15.47
C PHE A 4 1.59 -16.92 15.37
N ASP A 5 2.03 -16.63 14.14
CA ASP A 5 3.07 -15.63 13.89
C ASP A 5 2.48 -14.22 13.85
N TRP A 6 2.70 -13.47 14.91
CA TRP A 6 2.25 -12.08 15.03
C TRP A 6 3.15 -11.07 14.30
N THR A 7 4.33 -11.49 13.85
CA THR A 7 5.34 -10.59 13.28
C THR A 7 5.12 -10.29 11.80
N THR A 8 4.24 -11.03 11.13
CA THR A 8 4.03 -10.91 9.68
C THR A 8 2.63 -11.34 9.26
N PHE A 9 2.21 -10.89 8.10
CA PHE A 9 1.07 -11.43 7.36
C PHE A 9 1.24 -11.21 5.87
N THR A 10 0.56 -12.03 5.08
CA THR A 10 0.52 -11.94 3.61
C THR A 10 -0.93 -11.93 3.13
N ARG A 11 -1.23 -11.04 2.16
CA ARG A 11 -2.50 -10.99 1.43
C ARG A 11 -2.23 -10.96 -0.05
N LYS A 12 -3.06 -11.67 -0.80
CA LYS A 12 -2.95 -11.76 -2.27
C LYS A 12 -4.26 -11.40 -2.92
N ILE A 13 -4.18 -10.77 -4.08
CA ILE A 13 -5.33 -10.52 -4.94
C ILE A 13 -4.94 -10.71 -6.39
N ALA A 14 -5.87 -11.24 -7.20
CA ALA A 14 -5.72 -11.40 -8.64
C ALA A 14 -6.46 -10.26 -9.35
N ILE A 15 -5.75 -9.50 -10.18
CA ILE A 15 -6.30 -8.35 -10.90
C ILE A 15 -6.12 -8.57 -12.40
N LYS A 16 -7.18 -8.41 -13.16
CA LYS A 16 -7.15 -8.52 -14.63
C LYS A 16 -6.70 -7.20 -15.24
N ALA A 17 -5.38 -7.02 -15.32
CA ALA A 17 -4.74 -5.79 -15.79
C ALA A 17 -3.34 -6.10 -16.33
N LYS A 18 -2.68 -5.10 -16.91
CA LYS A 18 -1.27 -5.21 -17.32
C LYS A 18 -0.35 -5.06 -16.08
N LEU A 19 0.75 -5.81 -16.08
CA LEU A 19 1.75 -5.75 -15.01
C LEU A 19 2.26 -4.31 -14.80
N SER A 20 2.55 -3.59 -15.89
CA SER A 20 3.01 -2.20 -15.83
C SER A 20 2.00 -1.24 -15.20
N ASP A 21 0.71 -1.46 -15.43
CA ASP A 21 -0.34 -0.61 -14.85
C ASP A 21 -0.43 -0.81 -13.33
N ILE A 22 -0.32 -2.06 -12.88
CA ILE A 22 -0.32 -2.36 -11.44
C ILE A 22 0.98 -1.90 -10.77
N TYR A 23 2.13 -2.05 -11.42
CA TYR A 23 3.39 -1.49 -10.91
C TYR A 23 3.30 0.03 -10.76
N ASN A 24 2.78 0.73 -11.77
CA ASN A 24 2.56 2.18 -11.71
C ASN A 24 1.54 2.57 -10.61
N ALA A 25 0.54 1.74 -10.36
CA ALA A 25 -0.46 1.96 -9.30
C ALA A 25 0.19 2.11 -7.91
N TRP A 26 1.30 1.45 -7.67
CA TRP A 26 2.06 1.52 -6.43
C TRP A 26 3.19 2.56 -6.44
N THR A 27 3.70 2.94 -7.60
CA THR A 27 4.97 3.67 -7.71
C THR A 27 4.85 5.11 -8.19
N LYS A 28 3.69 5.51 -8.71
CA LYS A 28 3.44 6.89 -9.15
C LYS A 28 2.39 7.54 -8.26
N ALA A 29 2.66 8.76 -7.79
CA ALA A 29 1.71 9.50 -6.97
C ALA A 29 0.36 9.68 -7.67
N SER A 30 0.35 10.02 -8.97
CA SER A 30 -0.88 10.14 -9.75
C SER A 30 -1.72 8.87 -9.84
N GLN A 31 -1.11 7.70 -9.66
CA GLN A 31 -1.79 6.42 -9.73
C GLN A 31 -2.20 5.91 -8.34
N ILE A 32 -1.33 6.01 -7.33
CA ILE A 32 -1.64 5.54 -5.97
C ILE A 32 -2.78 6.36 -5.33
N GLU A 33 -2.93 7.62 -5.70
CA GLU A 33 -4.05 8.47 -5.27
C GLU A 33 -5.42 8.00 -5.80
N LYS A 34 -5.45 7.20 -6.86
CA LYS A 34 -6.72 6.70 -7.43
C LYS A 34 -7.39 5.62 -6.59
N TRP A 35 -6.63 4.92 -5.77
CA TRP A 35 -7.16 3.74 -5.07
C TRP A 35 -6.80 3.65 -3.59
N PHE A 36 -5.72 4.29 -3.16
CA PHE A 36 -5.17 4.13 -1.80
C PHE A 36 -5.17 5.43 -1.01
N LEU A 37 -4.64 6.51 -1.57
CA LEU A 37 -4.35 7.75 -0.86
C LEU A 37 -5.22 8.92 -1.34
N SER A 38 -5.47 9.90 -0.46
CA SER A 38 -6.01 11.20 -0.89
C SER A 38 -4.91 12.09 -1.47
N LYS A 39 -3.68 11.94 -0.94
CA LYS A 39 -2.50 12.66 -1.43
C LYS A 39 -1.24 11.84 -1.20
N ALA A 40 -0.39 11.80 -2.19
CA ALA A 40 0.94 11.20 -2.11
C ALA A 40 2.01 12.19 -2.56
N VAL A 41 3.06 12.35 -1.74
CA VAL A 41 4.26 13.07 -2.11
C VAL A 41 5.44 12.12 -1.99
N PHE A 42 6.17 11.93 -3.08
CA PHE A 42 7.45 11.23 -3.07
C PHE A 42 8.58 12.24 -3.17
N ILE A 43 9.63 12.01 -2.42
CA ILE A 43 10.75 12.93 -2.26
C ILE A 43 12.03 12.16 -2.59
N ASP A 44 12.84 12.70 -3.48
CA ASP A 44 14.08 12.07 -3.91
C ASP A 44 15.20 12.17 -2.87
N THR A 45 16.35 11.59 -3.19
CA THR A 45 17.52 11.59 -2.30
C THR A 45 18.19 12.97 -2.13
N ASN A 46 17.77 13.97 -2.90
CA ASN A 46 18.18 15.38 -2.78
C ASN A 46 17.13 16.21 -2.00
N GLU A 47 16.22 15.54 -1.29
CA GLU A 47 15.13 16.17 -0.53
C GLU A 47 14.19 17.02 -1.41
N THR A 48 14.05 16.66 -2.70
CA THR A 48 13.20 17.37 -3.66
C THR A 48 11.97 16.53 -3.98
N PRO A 49 10.75 17.09 -3.85
CA PRO A 49 9.54 16.42 -4.30
C PRO A 49 9.60 16.12 -5.80
N ILE A 50 9.27 14.88 -6.19
CA ILE A 50 9.26 14.48 -7.59
C ILE A 50 7.88 14.73 -8.23
N SER A 51 7.85 14.77 -9.57
CA SER A 51 6.61 14.83 -10.34
C SER A 51 5.70 13.65 -10.00
N LYS A 52 4.39 13.87 -9.98
CA LYS A 52 3.38 12.82 -9.71
C LYS A 52 3.41 11.64 -10.68
N ASP A 53 3.92 11.84 -11.88
CA ASP A 53 4.02 10.79 -12.92
C ASP A 53 5.37 10.11 -12.99
N LYS A 54 6.34 10.57 -12.19
CA LYS A 54 7.63 9.90 -12.06
C LYS A 54 7.52 8.72 -11.10
N PRO A 55 7.98 7.51 -11.47
CA PRO A 55 8.00 6.38 -10.55
C PRO A 55 9.04 6.58 -9.45
N ILE A 56 8.78 5.96 -8.30
CA ILE A 56 9.69 5.95 -7.16
C ILE A 56 10.96 5.16 -7.46
N GLU A 57 12.01 5.50 -6.73
CA GLU A 57 13.28 4.79 -6.73
C GLU A 57 13.69 4.43 -5.28
N LYS A 58 14.59 3.47 -5.16
CA LYS A 58 15.19 3.10 -3.87
C LYS A 58 15.85 4.32 -3.22
N GLY A 59 15.58 4.52 -1.93
CA GLY A 59 16.12 5.64 -1.16
C GLY A 59 15.21 6.86 -1.11
N PHE A 60 14.16 6.93 -1.92
CA PHE A 60 13.16 7.99 -1.83
C PHE A 60 12.39 7.87 -0.50
N THR A 61 11.87 8.99 -0.03
CA THR A 61 10.93 9.05 1.09
C THR A 61 9.54 9.39 0.59
N TYR A 62 8.55 9.17 1.44
CA TYR A 62 7.17 9.50 1.10
C TYR A 62 6.45 10.18 2.25
N GLU A 63 5.42 10.96 1.88
CA GLU A 63 4.38 11.49 2.75
C GLU A 63 3.02 11.11 2.16
N TRP A 64 2.21 10.39 2.94
CA TRP A 64 0.93 9.85 2.52
C TRP A 64 -0.19 10.31 3.42
N ASP A 65 -1.26 10.82 2.81
CA ASP A 65 -2.49 11.22 3.48
C ASP A 65 -3.66 10.36 2.97
N TRP A 66 -4.62 10.09 3.85
CA TRP A 66 -5.88 9.41 3.51
C TRP A 66 -7.06 10.35 3.70
N TYR A 67 -8.17 10.05 3.01
CA TYR A 67 -9.44 10.69 3.33
C TYR A 67 -9.85 10.34 4.78
N LEU A 68 -10.44 11.27 5.49
CA LEU A 68 -10.99 11.08 6.85
C LEU A 68 -9.96 10.83 7.97
N TYR A 69 -8.66 10.96 7.68
CA TYR A 69 -7.58 10.89 8.67
C TYR A 69 -6.78 12.18 8.69
N ASP A 70 -6.46 12.66 9.89
CA ASP A 70 -5.75 13.93 10.09
C ASP A 70 -4.22 13.76 10.22
N THR A 71 -3.74 12.52 10.15
CA THR A 71 -2.31 12.20 10.28
C THR A 71 -1.70 11.84 8.94
N THR A 72 -0.49 12.33 8.71
CA THR A 72 0.34 11.97 7.55
C THR A 72 1.28 10.83 7.93
N GLU A 73 1.24 9.74 7.19
CA GLU A 73 2.23 8.65 7.30
C GLU A 73 3.47 9.05 6.53
N LYS A 74 4.63 8.88 7.15
CA LYS A 74 5.94 9.15 6.53
C LYS A 74 6.79 7.89 6.56
N GLY A 75 7.47 7.62 5.48
CA GLY A 75 8.31 6.45 5.39
C GLY A 75 9.33 6.53 4.26
N LYS A 76 9.94 5.40 3.97
CA LYS A 76 11.05 5.29 3.02
C LYS A 76 10.83 4.13 2.08
N ILE A 77 11.19 4.33 0.81
CA ILE A 77 11.28 3.26 -0.19
C ILE A 77 12.63 2.57 0.01
N THR A 78 12.60 1.38 0.57
CA THR A 78 13.81 0.63 0.93
C THR A 78 14.36 -0.21 -0.20
N ASP A 79 13.51 -0.63 -1.14
CA ASP A 79 13.94 -1.34 -2.34
C ASP A 79 12.90 -1.27 -3.46
N THR A 80 13.35 -1.35 -4.71
CA THR A 80 12.52 -1.52 -5.90
C THR A 80 13.37 -1.97 -7.08
N ASN A 81 12.81 -2.81 -7.95
CA ASN A 81 13.51 -3.28 -9.17
C ASN A 81 12.99 -2.63 -10.45
N GLY A 82 12.04 -1.69 -10.33
CA GLY A 82 11.49 -0.97 -11.50
C GLY A 82 10.49 -1.78 -12.34
N LYS A 83 10.08 -2.98 -11.88
CA LYS A 83 9.26 -3.89 -12.68
C LYS A 83 8.14 -4.59 -11.89
N ASP A 84 8.49 -5.33 -10.86
CA ASP A 84 7.56 -6.25 -10.20
C ASP A 84 7.80 -6.40 -8.68
N PHE A 85 8.71 -5.61 -8.11
CA PHE A 85 9.02 -5.62 -6.69
C PHE A 85 9.18 -4.22 -6.12
N ILE A 86 8.55 -3.99 -4.97
CA ILE A 86 8.66 -2.75 -4.19
C ILE A 86 8.71 -3.13 -2.72
N GLN A 87 9.58 -2.44 -1.96
CA GLN A 87 9.61 -2.53 -0.51
C GLN A 87 9.64 -1.13 0.09
N PHE A 88 8.84 -0.91 1.13
CA PHE A 88 8.80 0.35 1.86
C PHE A 88 8.55 0.12 3.35
N THR A 89 8.96 1.08 4.19
CA THR A 89 8.56 1.11 5.60
C THR A 89 7.11 1.55 5.72
N PHE A 90 6.39 1.03 6.71
CA PHE A 90 4.99 1.39 6.96
C PHE A 90 4.60 1.05 8.40
N ALA A 91 3.80 1.92 9.04
CA ALA A 91 3.43 1.78 10.44
C ALA A 91 4.67 1.67 11.35
N GLY A 92 5.52 2.68 11.29
CA GLY A 92 6.81 2.73 12.00
C GLY A 92 7.91 2.02 11.21
N GLU A 93 8.59 1.10 11.86
CA GLU A 93 9.74 0.37 11.28
C GLU A 93 9.36 -0.93 10.55
N CYS A 94 8.07 -1.25 10.45
CA CYS A 94 7.64 -2.43 9.71
C CYS A 94 7.98 -2.28 8.22
N LEU A 95 8.22 -3.40 7.54
CA LEU A 95 8.44 -3.43 6.11
C LEU A 95 7.23 -4.03 5.40
N VAL A 96 6.88 -3.44 4.26
CA VAL A 96 5.89 -3.97 3.34
C VAL A 96 6.57 -4.33 2.03
N ASP A 97 6.43 -5.60 1.63
CA ASP A 97 6.85 -6.10 0.33
C ASP A 97 5.63 -6.19 -0.58
N ILE A 98 5.74 -5.62 -1.77
CA ILE A 98 4.80 -5.81 -2.88
C ILE A 98 5.51 -6.61 -3.96
N LYS A 99 5.01 -7.81 -4.24
CA LYS A 99 5.49 -8.67 -5.32
C LYS A 99 4.39 -8.85 -6.34
N LEU A 100 4.72 -8.61 -7.59
CA LEU A 100 3.80 -8.77 -8.71
C LEU A 100 4.24 -9.96 -9.55
N SER A 101 3.30 -10.80 -9.95
CA SER A 101 3.53 -11.90 -10.88
C SER A 101 2.37 -12.06 -11.85
N ILE A 102 2.61 -12.74 -12.97
CA ILE A 102 1.57 -13.02 -13.95
C ILE A 102 1.16 -14.46 -13.80
N GLN A 103 -0.14 -14.68 -13.71
CA GLN A 103 -0.75 -16.00 -13.77
C GLN A 103 -1.95 -15.95 -14.71
N ASP A 104 -1.85 -16.63 -15.86
CA ASP A 104 -2.83 -16.53 -16.94
C ASP A 104 -3.08 -15.07 -17.36
N ASP A 105 -4.31 -14.61 -17.32
CA ASP A 105 -4.70 -13.21 -17.63
C ASP A 105 -4.64 -12.27 -16.43
N TYR A 106 -4.11 -12.73 -15.31
CA TYR A 106 -4.10 -11.95 -14.06
C TYR A 106 -2.70 -11.49 -13.67
N VAL A 107 -2.64 -10.31 -13.07
CA VAL A 107 -1.53 -9.90 -12.21
C VAL A 107 -1.88 -10.32 -10.78
N ILE A 108 -1.04 -11.14 -10.18
CA ILE A 108 -1.13 -11.47 -8.76
C ILE A 108 -0.35 -10.42 -7.98
N VAL A 109 -1.04 -9.69 -7.12
CA VAL A 109 -0.44 -8.77 -6.16
C VAL A 109 -0.29 -9.50 -4.83
N GLU A 110 0.94 -9.72 -4.41
CA GLU A 110 1.25 -10.28 -3.10
C GLU A 110 1.82 -9.18 -2.20
N LEU A 111 1.10 -8.86 -1.14
CA LEU A 111 1.50 -7.92 -0.11
C LEU A 111 1.90 -8.68 1.14
N THR A 112 3.12 -8.48 1.63
CA THR A 112 3.59 -9.00 2.92
C THR A 112 4.03 -7.85 3.79
N GLN A 113 3.42 -7.70 4.97
CA GLN A 113 3.94 -6.81 6.01
C GLN A 113 4.67 -7.64 7.05
N LYS A 114 5.86 -7.23 7.44
CA LYS A 114 6.77 -7.95 8.32
C LYS A 114 7.48 -7.04 9.30
N ASN A 115 8.22 -7.65 10.24
CA ASN A 115 8.90 -6.95 11.34
C ASN A 115 7.91 -6.21 12.25
N ILE A 116 6.72 -6.77 12.44
CA ILE A 116 5.70 -6.21 13.32
C ILE A 116 6.09 -6.53 14.77
N PRO A 117 6.14 -5.52 15.67
CA PRO A 117 6.38 -5.76 17.08
C PRO A 117 5.28 -6.63 17.71
N THR A 118 5.61 -7.34 18.78
CA THR A 118 4.71 -8.33 19.39
C THR A 118 4.15 -7.93 20.76
N ASP A 119 4.28 -6.67 21.14
CA ASP A 119 3.53 -6.11 22.26
C ASP A 119 2.03 -6.00 21.91
N ASP A 120 1.17 -5.92 22.93
CA ASP A 120 -0.28 -5.98 22.72
C ASP A 120 -0.82 -4.82 21.89
N ASN A 121 -0.26 -3.62 22.03
CA ASN A 121 -0.65 -2.46 21.21
C ASN A 121 -0.31 -2.67 19.73
N SER A 122 0.87 -3.19 19.45
CA SER A 122 1.31 -3.49 18.08
C SER A 122 0.52 -4.65 17.46
N LYS A 123 0.20 -5.69 18.24
CA LYS A 123 -0.69 -6.76 17.78
C LYS A 123 -2.06 -6.24 17.39
N GLN A 124 -2.66 -5.38 18.20
CA GLN A 124 -3.98 -4.81 17.94
C GLN A 124 -3.94 -3.75 16.82
N GLY A 125 -3.08 -2.75 16.95
CA GLY A 125 -3.06 -1.59 16.06
C GLY A 125 -2.38 -1.87 14.72
N ILE A 126 -1.27 -2.59 14.73
CA ILE A 126 -0.48 -2.84 13.50
C ILE A 126 -0.88 -4.18 12.88
N ARG A 127 -0.71 -5.29 13.62
CA ARG A 127 -0.93 -6.62 13.03
C ARG A 127 -2.37 -6.83 12.57
N LEU A 128 -3.35 -6.54 13.39
CA LEU A 128 -4.77 -6.69 13.04
C LEU A 128 -5.27 -5.49 12.23
N GLY A 129 -4.90 -4.28 12.61
CA GLY A 129 -5.36 -3.06 11.94
C GLY A 129 -4.83 -2.95 10.50
N CYS A 130 -3.54 -3.16 10.28
CA CYS A 130 -2.96 -3.12 8.93
C CYS A 130 -3.46 -4.29 8.07
N ASP A 131 -3.64 -5.48 8.64
CA ASP A 131 -4.20 -6.63 7.92
C ASP A 131 -5.61 -6.32 7.38
N SER A 132 -6.47 -5.75 8.22
CA SER A 132 -7.81 -5.29 7.81
C SER A 132 -7.74 -4.20 6.75
N GLY A 133 -6.91 -3.18 6.96
CA GLY A 133 -6.76 -2.05 6.05
C GLY A 133 -6.23 -2.48 4.68
N TRP A 134 -5.16 -3.24 4.63
CA TRP A 134 -4.61 -3.74 3.39
C TRP A 134 -5.57 -4.64 2.63
N SER A 135 -6.34 -5.48 3.33
CA SER A 135 -7.35 -6.35 2.71
C SER A 135 -8.40 -5.53 1.98
N PHE A 136 -8.90 -4.45 2.56
CA PHE A 136 -9.83 -3.54 1.87
C PHE A 136 -9.16 -2.83 0.68
N PHE A 137 -7.98 -2.23 0.88
CA PHE A 137 -7.33 -1.46 -0.18
C PHE A 137 -6.90 -2.32 -1.38
N LEU A 138 -6.54 -3.57 -1.18
CA LEU A 138 -6.29 -4.50 -2.30
C LEU A 138 -7.56 -4.76 -3.10
N VAL A 139 -8.72 -4.89 -2.44
CA VAL A 139 -10.02 -5.01 -3.13
C VAL A 139 -10.33 -3.74 -3.91
N ASN A 140 -10.06 -2.56 -3.34
CA ASN A 140 -10.25 -1.30 -4.03
C ASN A 140 -9.30 -1.12 -5.23
N LEU A 141 -8.04 -1.55 -5.11
CA LEU A 141 -7.10 -1.61 -6.22
C LEU A 141 -7.65 -2.41 -7.39
N LYS A 142 -8.16 -3.60 -7.12
CA LYS A 142 -8.83 -4.44 -8.13
C LYS A 142 -10.03 -3.72 -8.77
N SER A 143 -10.91 -3.16 -7.97
CA SER A 143 -12.08 -2.45 -8.47
C SER A 143 -11.70 -1.32 -9.41
N VAL A 144 -10.80 -0.44 -9.02
CA VAL A 144 -10.37 0.72 -9.82
C VAL A 144 -9.68 0.30 -11.11
N TYR A 145 -8.77 -0.69 -11.05
CA TYR A 145 -7.96 -1.08 -12.22
C TYR A 145 -8.65 -2.09 -13.16
N GLU A 146 -9.78 -2.64 -12.76
CA GLU A 146 -10.66 -3.40 -13.65
C GLU A 146 -11.83 -2.55 -14.22
N GLY A 147 -11.77 -1.23 -14.07
CA GLY A 147 -12.77 -0.30 -14.60
C GLY A 147 -14.01 -0.14 -13.72
N GLY A 148 -13.93 -0.55 -12.47
CA GLY A 148 -14.98 -0.38 -11.47
C GLY A 148 -14.92 0.94 -10.72
N LEU A 149 -15.65 1.01 -9.61
CA LEU A 149 -15.75 2.19 -8.76
C LEU A 149 -14.61 2.26 -7.76
N ASP A 150 -14.29 3.48 -7.35
CA ASP A 150 -13.52 3.72 -6.14
C ASP A 150 -14.43 3.50 -4.92
N LEU A 151 -14.12 2.47 -4.13
CA LEU A 151 -14.96 2.01 -3.02
C LEU A 151 -14.70 2.76 -1.71
N ARG A 152 -13.75 3.70 -1.68
CA ARG A 152 -13.38 4.44 -0.47
C ARG A 152 -14.49 5.36 -0.02
N ASN A 153 -14.77 5.35 1.29
CA ASN A 153 -15.63 6.35 1.91
C ASN A 153 -14.87 7.69 2.03
N LYS A 154 -15.45 8.76 1.51
CA LYS A 154 -14.91 10.12 1.58
C LYS A 154 -15.82 11.07 2.36
N ASP A 155 -16.93 10.57 2.86
CA ASP A 155 -17.92 11.36 3.59
C ASP A 155 -17.55 11.45 5.08
N ILE A 156 -17.19 12.66 5.51
CA ILE A 156 -16.80 12.92 6.90
C ILE A 156 -17.93 12.67 7.90
N SER A 157 -19.18 12.67 7.47
CA SER A 157 -20.34 12.38 8.33
C SER A 157 -20.47 10.90 8.65
N VAL A 158 -19.77 10.02 7.90
CA VAL A 158 -19.83 8.55 8.03
C VAL A 158 -18.42 8.02 8.25
N LYS A 159 -17.89 8.19 9.46
CA LYS A 159 -16.54 7.71 9.84
C LYS A 159 -16.57 6.30 10.42
N GLY A 160 -15.41 5.65 10.46
CA GLY A 160 -15.20 4.37 11.12
C GLY A 160 -15.77 3.18 10.35
N MET A 161 -16.01 3.33 9.06
CA MET A 161 -16.43 2.25 8.17
C MET A 161 -15.22 1.44 7.69
N VAL A 162 -15.45 0.20 7.27
CA VAL A 162 -14.39 -0.69 6.77
C VAL A 162 -13.67 -0.10 5.54
N ASN A 163 -14.34 0.77 4.82
CA ASN A 163 -13.82 1.46 3.63
C ASN A 163 -13.48 2.95 3.87
N SER A 164 -13.31 3.33 5.13
CA SER A 164 -12.84 4.67 5.50
C SER A 164 -11.33 4.75 5.46
#